data_72d1ffd339f7fa37af68f23f8f17cf7b
#
_entry.id   72d1ffd339f7fa37af68f23f8f17cf7b
#
_cell.length_a   1.000
_cell.length_b   1.000
_cell.length_c   1.000
_cell.angle_alpha   90.00
_cell.angle_beta   90.00
_cell.angle_gamma   90.00
#
_symmetry.space_group_name_H-M   'P 1'
#
loop_
_entity.id
_entity.type
_entity.pdbx_description
1 polymer ?
#
loop_
_entity_poly.entity_id
_entity_poly.type
_entity_poly.pdbx_seq_one_letter_code
_entity_poly.pdbx_strand_id
1 'polypeptide(L)'
;MVRPDLKVNHLALDESSGRLAWVEGATKVCMGQLDSGGEFETLRFWMAPXQVSYLGFHRDGLVVGXXLGSLAFHDLDGSPIETQXIDGGVQTCRPMGLKLAVLTGMGEVVLVQRGRPSVSLSQLHGLDDVVHVEVHDQRVFIAEQNGTVLACEGQSVVWRRPARGVHGERITAMGLTTSGRLFLTREGHALVAGEEEAIEFELWENDQMIVREDLRRRLLTSSPSSSGAILGFDDGSVHRLHEDGRMDPVLETGYAVFACLEQRFEVIASSWFYVHGLHDEQPWKIEHQGMPRLMCTSERLGGLVFAGXDQNDYTAXEPIGWVDLSLPVEDLDAAEXTLWFQEEAVXSPLSAXELYGDXXXVLTFLTXXEQEHMRTGQPEVAHASLLEAMDGEVVASEPSXGWPTEDELMEALQSTEALTMEETGSLLDALSASVEEFIAPRAVAGDDQRHVADDDGTCIVLLDGRGSXDPQXQIATWSWCDXRGQELADVAQVKLXLPLGRHRXELRVVDRQGSWTTDALVVSIVDGSTS
;
A
#
# COMPACT_ATOMS: atom_id res chain seq x y z
N MET A 1 19.64 1.99 -19.46
CA MET A 1 18.34 2.38 -18.88
C MET A 1 17.43 1.15 -18.83
N VAL A 2 16.86 0.81 -17.67
CA VAL A 2 16.07 -0.42 -17.52
C VAL A 2 14.65 -0.07 -17.12
N ARG A 3 13.70 -0.50 -17.94
CA ARG A 3 12.29 -0.46 -17.58
C ARG A 3 11.97 -1.78 -16.87
N PRO A 4 11.43 -1.74 -15.66
CA PRO A 4 11.02 -2.96 -14.99
C PRO A 4 9.94 -3.71 -15.80
N ASP A 5 10.03 -5.03 -15.83
CA ASP A 5 9.00 -5.86 -16.47
C ASP A 5 7.75 -5.97 -15.59
N LEU A 6 7.93 -5.82 -14.28
CA LEU A 6 6.87 -5.92 -13.29
C LEU A 6 6.99 -4.75 -12.30
N LYS A 7 5.95 -4.52 -11.51
CA LYS A 7 5.94 -3.47 -10.47
C LYS A 7 7.12 -3.62 -9.52
N VAL A 8 7.72 -2.49 -9.17
CA VAL A 8 8.84 -2.44 -8.22
C VAL A 8 8.25 -2.40 -6.81
N ASN A 9 8.57 -3.42 -6.01
CA ASN A 9 8.03 -3.55 -4.65
C ASN A 9 9.05 -3.19 -3.57
N HIS A 10 10.33 -3.21 -3.88
CA HIS A 10 11.40 -2.79 -2.96
C HIS A 10 12.49 -2.08 -3.74
N LEU A 11 13.14 -1.11 -3.10
CA LEU A 11 14.21 -0.31 -3.67
C LEU A 11 15.24 -0.03 -2.58
N ALA A 12 16.51 -0.19 -2.88
CA ALA A 12 17.60 0.07 -1.95
C ALA A 12 18.81 0.61 -2.70
N LEU A 13 19.49 1.57 -2.11
CA LEU A 13 20.69 2.19 -2.69
C LEU A 13 21.83 2.09 -1.69
N ASP A 14 23.00 1.63 -2.13
CA ASP A 14 24.23 1.70 -1.35
C ASP A 14 24.98 2.97 -1.72
N GLU A 15 25.00 3.92 -0.81
CA GLU A 15 25.62 5.23 -0.99
C GLU A 15 27.12 5.14 -1.34
N SER A 16 27.81 4.16 -0.76
CA SER A 16 29.28 4.06 -0.93
C SER A 16 29.68 3.57 -2.32
N SER A 17 28.98 2.59 -2.84
CA SER A 17 29.32 1.96 -4.13
C SER A 17 28.49 2.51 -5.30
N GLY A 18 27.33 3.12 -5.02
CA GLY A 18 26.35 3.47 -6.05
C GLY A 18 25.55 2.28 -6.56
N ARG A 19 25.62 1.14 -5.86
CA ARG A 19 24.82 -0.03 -6.21
C ARG A 19 23.34 0.25 -5.89
N LEU A 20 22.48 -0.01 -6.86
CA LEU A 20 21.03 0.05 -6.70
C LEU A 20 20.48 -1.37 -6.77
N ALA A 21 19.60 -1.72 -5.85
CA ALA A 21 18.88 -3.00 -5.89
C ALA A 21 17.38 -2.73 -5.85
N TRP A 22 16.62 -3.55 -6.57
CA TRP A 22 15.17 -3.44 -6.56
C TRP A 22 14.55 -4.83 -6.75
N VAL A 23 13.27 -4.95 -6.40
CA VAL A 23 12.52 -6.19 -6.59
C VAL A 23 11.38 -5.92 -7.55
N GLU A 24 11.36 -6.64 -8.68
CA GLU A 24 10.25 -6.62 -9.63
C GLU A 24 9.28 -7.74 -9.29
N GLY A 25 8.01 -7.40 -9.14
CA GLY A 25 7.00 -8.34 -8.69
C GLY A 25 7.32 -8.88 -7.31
N ALA A 26 7.06 -10.16 -7.08
CA ALA A 26 7.23 -10.77 -5.75
C ALA A 26 8.65 -11.29 -5.49
N THR A 27 9.37 -11.73 -6.55
CA THR A 27 10.55 -12.57 -6.36
C THR A 27 11.77 -12.17 -7.19
N LYS A 28 11.63 -11.35 -8.24
CA LYS A 28 12.76 -11.02 -9.13
C LYS A 28 13.61 -9.90 -8.50
N VAL A 29 14.74 -10.28 -7.93
CA VAL A 29 15.71 -9.34 -7.36
C VAL A 29 16.64 -8.88 -8.47
N CYS A 30 16.77 -7.59 -8.65
CA CYS A 30 17.62 -6.96 -9.66
C CYS A 30 18.67 -6.08 -8.97
N MET A 31 19.84 -5.99 -9.57
CA MET A 31 20.94 -5.16 -9.09
C MET A 31 21.57 -4.42 -10.25
N GLY A 32 21.86 -3.15 -10.06
CA GLY A 32 22.47 -2.29 -11.05
C GLY A 32 23.47 -1.32 -10.47
N GLN A 33 24.05 -0.52 -11.35
CA GLN A 33 25.02 0.52 -10.99
C GLN A 33 24.48 1.87 -11.44
N LEU A 34 24.36 2.80 -10.52
CA LEU A 34 23.96 4.18 -10.76
C LEU A 34 25.23 5.05 -10.82
N ASP A 35 25.40 5.78 -11.89
CA ASP A 35 26.57 6.66 -12.05
C ASP A 35 26.26 8.12 -11.67
N SER A 36 27.23 9.00 -11.81
CA SER A 36 27.12 10.40 -11.43
C SER A 36 26.20 11.23 -12.35
N GLY A 37 25.86 10.71 -13.51
CA GLY A 37 24.91 11.36 -14.43
C GLY A 37 23.49 10.88 -14.27
N GLY A 38 23.24 9.98 -13.30
CA GLY A 38 21.95 9.35 -13.16
C GLY A 38 21.70 8.23 -14.17
N GLU A 39 22.74 7.87 -14.94
CA GLU A 39 22.63 6.75 -15.87
C GLU A 39 22.73 5.44 -15.10
N PHE A 40 22.03 4.45 -15.61
CA PHE A 40 21.83 3.19 -14.93
C PHE A 40 22.22 2.02 -15.82
N GLU A 41 22.98 1.10 -15.28
CA GLU A 41 23.35 -0.15 -15.93
C GLU A 41 22.92 -1.33 -15.07
N THR A 42 22.11 -2.23 -15.62
CA THR A 42 21.73 -3.48 -14.95
C THR A 42 22.90 -4.44 -14.98
N LEU A 43 23.34 -4.89 -13.82
CA LEU A 43 24.45 -5.82 -13.69
C LEU A 43 23.97 -7.27 -13.60
N ARG A 44 22.90 -7.52 -12.85
CA ARG A 44 22.49 -8.88 -12.53
C ARG A 44 21.04 -8.93 -12.07
N PHE A 45 20.40 -10.08 -12.24
CA PHE A 45 19.12 -10.40 -11.61
C PHE A 45 19.08 -11.89 -11.22
N TRP A 46 18.24 -12.21 -10.25
CA TRP A 46 17.97 -13.61 -9.84
C TRP A 46 16.58 -13.70 -9.24
N MET A 47 16.07 -14.94 -9.14
CA MET A 47 14.76 -15.20 -8.53
C MET A 47 14.95 -15.63 -7.07
N ALA A 48 14.33 -14.90 -6.14
CA ALA A 48 14.26 -15.29 -4.73
C ALA A 48 13.31 -16.50 -4.58
N PRO A 49 13.60 -17.41 -3.66
CA PRO A 49 12.76 -18.62 -3.49
C PRO A 49 11.35 -18.35 -3.01
N UNK A 50 11.10 -17.13 -2.29
CA UNK A 50 9.89 -16.73 -1.78
C UNK A 50 9.68 -15.35 -2.10
N GLN A 51 8.52 -14.95 -1.76
CA GLN A 51 8.22 -13.52 -1.87
C GLN A 51 9.20 -12.70 -1.03
N VAL A 52 9.81 -11.70 -1.62
CA VAL A 52 10.70 -10.77 -0.93
C VAL A 52 9.86 -9.82 -0.08
N SER A 53 10.19 -9.71 1.18
CA SER A 53 9.55 -8.82 2.14
C SER A 53 10.49 -7.74 2.66
N TYR A 54 11.80 -7.89 2.42
CA TYR A 54 12.81 -6.91 2.81
C TYR A 54 13.94 -6.91 1.80
N LEU A 55 14.43 -5.71 1.46
CA LEU A 55 15.60 -5.50 0.61
C LEU A 55 16.40 -4.34 1.20
N GLY A 56 17.66 -4.53 1.45
CA GLY A 56 18.51 -3.45 1.97
C GLY A 56 19.99 -3.76 1.89
N PHE A 57 20.79 -2.74 1.68
CA PHE A 57 22.24 -2.90 1.78
C PHE A 57 22.68 -2.86 3.25
N HIS A 58 23.57 -3.73 3.60
CA HIS A 58 24.14 -3.80 4.94
C HIS A 58 25.62 -4.12 4.83
N ARG A 59 26.44 -3.18 5.27
CA ARG A 59 27.90 -3.28 5.18
C ARG A 59 28.35 -3.40 3.71
N ASP A 60 28.96 -4.50 3.38
CA ASP A 60 29.58 -4.78 2.07
C ASP A 60 28.71 -5.69 1.19
N GLY A 61 27.40 -5.70 1.41
CA GLY A 61 26.54 -6.59 0.64
C GLY A 61 25.07 -6.24 0.68
N LEU A 62 24.29 -7.03 -0.05
CA LEU A 62 22.84 -6.90 -0.12
C LEU A 62 22.19 -7.97 0.76
N VAL A 63 21.17 -7.58 1.50
CA VAL A 63 20.37 -8.46 2.35
C VAL A 63 18.98 -8.56 1.73
N VAL A 64 18.50 -9.80 1.52
CA VAL A 64 17.19 -10.12 0.95
C VAL A 64 16.44 -10.98 1.96
N GLY A 65 15.37 -10.48 2.43
CA GLY A 65 14.47 -11.23 3.33
C GLY A 65 13.26 -11.77 2.56
N UNK A 66 12.84 -12.99 2.75
CA UNK A 66 11.73 -13.62 2.19
C UNK A 66 10.58 -13.57 3.12
N UNK A 67 9.48 -13.51 2.76
CA UNK A 67 8.38 -13.62 3.51
C UNK A 67 8.27 -14.84 4.18
N LEU A 68 8.77 -15.91 3.62
CA LEU A 68 8.74 -17.23 4.25
C LEU A 68 10.16 -17.72 4.53
N GLY A 69 10.55 -17.72 5.76
CA GLY A 69 11.58 -18.55 6.32
C GLY A 69 13.05 -18.18 6.17
N SER A 70 13.46 -17.17 5.40
CA SER A 70 14.91 -16.97 5.21
C SER A 70 15.35 -15.52 5.09
N LEU A 71 16.61 -15.29 5.46
CA LEU A 71 17.35 -14.05 5.24
C LEU A 71 18.63 -14.40 4.47
N ALA A 72 18.75 -13.91 3.25
CA ALA A 72 19.88 -14.22 2.36
C ALA A 72 20.83 -13.03 2.28
N PHE A 73 22.11 -13.33 2.36
CA PHE A 73 23.20 -12.35 2.23
C PHE A 73 23.90 -12.55 0.89
N HIS A 74 24.07 -11.46 0.16
CA HIS A 74 24.76 -11.41 -1.13
C HIS A 74 25.87 -10.37 -1.06
N ASP A 75 26.90 -10.50 -1.89
CA ASP A 75 27.90 -9.46 -2.04
C ASP A 75 27.38 -8.31 -2.95
N LEU A 76 28.21 -7.30 -3.16
CA LEU A 76 27.85 -6.14 -4.00
C LEU A 76 27.73 -6.47 -5.50
N ASP A 77 28.10 -7.67 -5.91
CA ASP A 77 27.91 -8.16 -7.28
C ASP A 77 26.70 -9.13 -7.36
N GLY A 78 25.96 -9.29 -6.26
CA GLY A 78 24.78 -10.14 -6.20
C GLY A 78 25.06 -11.63 -6.03
N SER A 79 26.33 -12.02 -5.79
CA SER A 79 26.67 -13.42 -5.57
C SER A 79 26.26 -13.86 -4.15
N PRO A 80 25.64 -15.03 -3.98
CA PRO A 80 25.19 -15.45 -2.65
C PRO A 80 26.38 -15.77 -1.73
N ILE A 81 26.29 -15.31 -0.48
CA ILE A 81 27.28 -15.56 0.57
C ILE A 81 26.76 -16.57 1.59
N GLU A 82 25.56 -16.33 2.12
CA GLU A 82 24.98 -17.12 3.21
C GLU A 82 23.46 -16.97 3.20
N THR A 83 22.75 -17.99 3.67
CA THR A 83 21.30 -17.91 3.93
C THR A 83 21.04 -18.45 5.33
N GLN A 84 20.32 -17.69 6.10
CA GLN A 84 19.93 -18.12 7.46
C GLN A 84 18.41 -18.31 7.55
N UNK A 85 17.76 -19.05 8.06
CA UNK A 85 16.56 -19.33 8.26
C UNK A 85 16.06 -18.48 9.25
N ILE A 86 15.10 -18.14 9.22
CA ILE A 86 14.36 -17.33 10.19
C ILE A 86 12.96 -17.91 10.38
N ASP A 87 12.70 -18.47 11.53
CA ASP A 87 11.37 -19.03 11.86
C ASP A 87 10.32 -17.89 11.81
N GLY A 88 9.22 -18.13 11.09
CA GLY A 88 8.19 -17.13 10.86
C GLY A 88 8.48 -16.15 9.73
N GLY A 89 9.62 -16.28 9.05
CA GLY A 89 10.01 -15.42 7.94
C GLY A 89 10.41 -14.01 8.38
N VAL A 90 10.67 -13.16 7.41
CA VAL A 90 11.15 -11.78 7.65
C VAL A 90 10.01 -10.81 7.32
N GLN A 91 9.59 -10.03 8.29
CA GLN A 91 8.67 -8.92 8.06
C GLN A 91 9.43 -7.62 7.77
N THR A 92 10.41 -7.28 8.59
CA THR A 92 11.29 -6.14 8.36
C THR A 92 12.62 -6.35 9.07
N CYS A 93 13.62 -5.59 8.65
CA CYS A 93 14.95 -5.57 9.28
C CYS A 93 15.39 -4.16 9.59
N ARG A 94 16.17 -4.02 10.66
CA ARG A 94 16.84 -2.77 11.00
C ARG A 94 18.33 -3.04 11.21
N PRO A 95 19.21 -2.36 10.48
CA PRO A 95 20.67 -2.52 10.68
C PRO A 95 21.09 -2.08 12.09
N MET A 96 21.99 -2.84 12.69
CA MET A 96 22.55 -2.58 14.03
C MET A 96 24.03 -2.96 14.05
N GLY A 97 24.88 -2.07 13.56
CA GLY A 97 26.30 -2.35 13.45
C GLY A 97 26.58 -3.57 12.57
N LEU A 98 27.12 -4.64 13.17
CA LEU A 98 27.39 -5.91 12.45
C LEU A 98 26.17 -6.83 12.36
N LYS A 99 25.09 -6.49 13.06
CA LYS A 99 23.89 -7.30 13.18
C LYS A 99 22.73 -6.65 12.44
N LEU A 100 21.65 -7.41 12.34
CA LEU A 100 20.34 -6.95 11.90
C LEU A 100 19.34 -7.33 13.00
N ALA A 101 18.51 -6.37 13.40
CA ALA A 101 17.33 -6.67 14.20
C ALA A 101 16.20 -7.01 13.24
N VAL A 102 15.74 -8.24 13.26
CA VAL A 102 14.74 -8.78 12.34
C VAL A 102 13.43 -8.94 13.11
N LEU A 103 12.38 -8.30 12.61
CA LEU A 103 11.01 -8.59 13.05
C LEU A 103 10.47 -9.69 12.15
N THR A 104 10.03 -10.78 12.76
CA THR A 104 9.49 -11.93 12.01
C THR A 104 8.00 -11.76 11.77
N GLY A 105 7.46 -12.50 10.82
CA GLY A 105 6.02 -12.54 10.56
C GLY A 105 5.20 -13.14 11.70
N MET A 106 5.86 -13.74 12.70
CA MET A 106 5.21 -14.25 13.93
C MET A 106 5.32 -13.28 15.11
N GLY A 107 5.76 -12.05 14.87
CA GLY A 107 5.87 -11.03 15.92
C GLY A 107 7.05 -11.26 16.87
N GLU A 108 8.08 -11.98 16.45
CA GLU A 108 9.31 -12.14 17.23
C GLU A 108 10.40 -11.19 16.75
N VAL A 109 11.27 -10.77 17.65
CA VAL A 109 12.48 -10.01 17.31
C VAL A 109 13.70 -10.91 17.46
N VAL A 110 14.46 -11.04 16.38
CA VAL A 110 15.64 -11.89 16.31
C VAL A 110 16.83 -11.05 15.88
N LEU A 111 17.95 -11.16 16.60
CA LEU A 111 19.22 -10.56 16.20
C LEU A 111 19.97 -11.54 15.33
N VAL A 112 20.28 -11.11 14.11
CA VAL A 112 20.95 -11.93 13.08
C VAL A 112 22.31 -11.30 12.77
N GLN A 113 23.34 -12.14 12.68
CA GLN A 113 24.67 -11.74 12.26
C GLN A 113 25.24 -12.80 11.32
N ARG A 114 25.76 -12.35 10.18
CA ARG A 114 26.40 -13.25 9.21
C ARG A 114 27.47 -14.11 9.89
N GLY A 115 27.43 -15.41 9.65
CA GLY A 115 28.38 -16.37 10.20
C GLY A 115 28.19 -16.73 11.67
N ARG A 116 27.06 -16.32 12.29
CA ARG A 116 26.77 -16.63 13.71
C ARG A 116 25.33 -17.09 13.88
N PRO A 117 25.05 -17.91 14.90
CA PRO A 117 23.66 -18.25 15.23
C PRO A 117 22.86 -17.01 15.61
N SER A 118 21.60 -16.99 15.23
CA SER A 118 20.67 -15.91 15.59
C SER A 118 20.30 -15.99 17.08
N VAL A 119 19.91 -14.86 17.67
CA VAL A 119 19.49 -14.74 19.07
C VAL A 119 18.10 -14.13 19.10
N SER A 120 17.11 -14.83 19.66
CA SER A 120 15.76 -14.30 19.81
C SER A 120 15.69 -13.41 21.07
N LEU A 121 15.49 -12.12 20.88
CA LEU A 121 15.21 -11.20 21.99
C LEU A 121 13.82 -11.48 22.58
N SER A 122 12.87 -11.90 21.76
CA SER A 122 11.51 -12.23 22.22
C SER A 122 11.52 -13.38 23.21
N GLN A 123 12.25 -14.46 22.89
CA GLN A 123 12.38 -15.60 23.82
C GLN A 123 13.17 -15.22 25.08
N LEU A 124 14.23 -14.44 24.91
CA LEU A 124 15.10 -14.03 26.01
C LEU A 124 14.35 -13.19 27.06
N HIS A 125 13.45 -12.32 26.61
CA HIS A 125 12.74 -11.37 27.48
C HIS A 125 11.26 -11.70 27.69
N GLY A 126 10.76 -12.79 27.07
CA GLY A 126 9.35 -13.18 27.17
C GLY A 126 8.43 -12.12 26.58
N LEU A 127 8.78 -11.61 25.41
CA LEU A 127 7.97 -10.58 24.73
C LEU A 127 6.73 -11.20 24.12
N ASP A 128 5.63 -10.48 24.17
CA ASP A 128 4.41 -10.79 23.42
C ASP A 128 4.60 -10.38 21.94
N ASP A 129 3.56 -10.47 21.15
CA ASP A 129 3.59 -10.14 19.73
C ASP A 129 4.12 -8.72 19.52
N VAL A 130 5.26 -8.63 18.83
CA VAL A 130 5.91 -7.36 18.52
C VAL A 130 5.34 -6.80 17.23
N VAL A 131 5.03 -5.51 17.24
CA VAL A 131 4.45 -4.80 16.08
C VAL A 131 5.41 -3.80 15.45
N HIS A 132 6.34 -3.23 16.22
CA HIS A 132 7.32 -2.28 15.70
C HIS A 132 8.70 -2.55 16.28
N VAL A 133 9.72 -2.36 15.45
CA VAL A 133 11.15 -2.45 15.85
C VAL A 133 11.89 -1.28 15.21
N GLU A 134 12.64 -0.55 16.02
CA GLU A 134 13.57 0.48 15.56
C GLU A 134 14.93 0.30 16.22
N VAL A 135 15.97 0.83 15.61
CA VAL A 135 17.36 0.67 16.09
C VAL A 135 18.09 2.01 16.03
N HIS A 136 18.75 2.35 17.11
CA HIS A 136 19.74 3.44 17.12
C HIS A 136 21.02 2.92 17.75
N ASP A 137 22.11 2.96 17.02
CA ASP A 137 23.41 2.40 17.41
C ASP A 137 23.32 0.93 17.83
N GLN A 138 23.44 0.62 19.10
CA GLN A 138 23.36 -0.75 19.65
C GLN A 138 22.08 -0.98 20.47
N ARG A 139 21.14 -0.03 20.42
CA ARG A 139 19.90 -0.10 21.17
C ARG A 139 18.74 -0.46 20.23
N VAL A 140 17.99 -1.50 20.61
CA VAL A 140 16.79 -1.94 19.88
C VAL A 140 15.57 -1.47 20.66
N PHE A 141 14.69 -0.71 20.01
CA PHE A 141 13.40 -0.29 20.55
C PHE A 141 12.31 -1.20 19.99
N ILE A 142 11.44 -1.69 20.85
CA ILE A 142 10.44 -2.71 20.52
C ILE A 142 9.09 -2.27 21.07
N ALA A 143 8.06 -2.30 20.25
CA ALA A 143 6.68 -2.09 20.70
C ALA A 143 5.90 -3.40 20.56
N GLU A 144 5.25 -3.82 21.64
CA GLU A 144 4.38 -5.00 21.71
C GLU A 144 2.96 -4.62 21.30
N GLN A 145 2.19 -5.61 20.86
CA GLN A 145 0.80 -5.43 20.42
C GLN A 145 -0.08 -4.83 21.52
N ASN A 146 0.20 -5.12 22.80
CA ASN A 146 -0.54 -4.58 23.92
C ASN A 146 -0.24 -3.10 24.23
N GLY A 147 0.75 -2.50 23.56
CA GLY A 147 1.16 -1.11 23.76
C GLY A 147 2.37 -0.91 24.66
N THR A 148 2.95 -1.98 25.19
CA THR A 148 4.22 -1.89 25.93
C THR A 148 5.35 -1.56 24.96
N VAL A 149 6.21 -0.61 25.34
CA VAL A 149 7.40 -0.27 24.56
C VAL A 149 8.62 -0.45 25.45
N LEU A 150 9.68 -1.05 24.89
CA LEU A 150 10.90 -1.29 25.66
C LEU A 150 12.12 -1.07 24.79
N ALA A 151 13.25 -0.86 25.43
CA ALA A 151 14.54 -0.75 24.77
C ALA A 151 15.52 -1.76 25.34
N CYS A 152 16.22 -2.46 24.45
CA CYS A 152 17.23 -3.46 24.79
C CYS A 152 18.62 -2.99 24.34
N GLU A 153 19.62 -3.17 25.16
CA GLU A 153 21.03 -3.06 24.79
C GLU A 153 21.69 -4.41 25.03
N GLY A 154 22.25 -4.99 23.97
CA GLY A 154 22.75 -6.36 24.06
C GLY A 154 21.62 -7.32 24.43
N GLN A 155 21.75 -7.95 25.60
CA GLN A 155 20.76 -8.90 26.12
C GLN A 155 20.00 -8.35 27.32
N SER A 156 20.05 -7.05 27.58
CA SER A 156 19.42 -6.44 28.75
C SER A 156 18.34 -5.44 28.35
N VAL A 157 17.21 -5.47 29.03
CA VAL A 157 16.19 -4.41 28.91
C VAL A 157 16.68 -3.23 29.76
N VAL A 158 16.91 -2.09 29.11
CA VAL A 158 17.43 -0.88 29.78
C VAL A 158 16.33 0.14 30.09
N TRP A 159 15.16 -0.02 29.48
CA TRP A 159 14.04 0.90 29.65
C TRP A 159 12.74 0.20 29.26
N ARG A 160 11.65 0.57 29.93
CA ARG A 160 10.32 0.05 29.64
C ARG A 160 9.25 1.13 29.89
N ARG A 161 8.37 1.32 28.90
CA ARG A 161 7.16 2.14 28.98
C ARG A 161 5.99 1.16 29.00
N PRO A 162 5.31 0.97 30.14
CA PRO A 162 4.18 0.06 30.18
C PRO A 162 2.99 0.62 29.36
N ALA A 163 2.18 -0.28 28.84
CA ALA A 163 0.95 0.09 28.16
C ALA A 163 0.02 0.84 29.13
N ARG A 164 -0.71 1.81 28.63
CA ARG A 164 -1.73 2.53 29.41
C ARG A 164 -3.10 1.86 29.26
N GLY A 165 -3.96 2.11 30.24
CA GLY A 165 -5.32 1.58 30.24
C GLY A 165 -5.41 0.15 30.76
N VAL A 166 -6.63 -0.29 31.03
CA VAL A 166 -6.90 -1.63 31.57
C VAL A 166 -6.70 -2.71 30.50
N HIS A 167 -7.00 -2.38 29.24
CA HIS A 167 -6.96 -3.31 28.12
C HIS A 167 -5.75 -3.07 27.21
N GLY A 168 -4.80 -2.22 27.64
CA GLY A 168 -3.67 -1.83 26.83
C GLY A 168 -4.01 -0.71 25.85
N GLU A 169 -3.12 -0.49 24.89
CA GLU A 169 -3.27 0.55 23.87
C GLU A 169 -2.60 0.09 22.59
N ARG A 170 -2.86 0.78 21.50
CA ARG A 170 -2.26 0.45 20.20
C ARG A 170 -1.19 1.49 19.87
N ILE A 171 0.05 1.02 19.66
CA ILE A 171 1.12 1.86 19.11
C ILE A 171 0.95 1.82 17.59
N THR A 172 0.61 2.96 17.01
CA THR A 172 0.27 3.05 15.58
C THR A 172 1.48 3.39 14.72
N ALA A 173 2.48 4.06 15.29
CA ALA A 173 3.76 4.34 14.62
C ALA A 173 4.85 4.50 15.65
N MET A 174 6.09 4.22 15.24
CA MET A 174 7.26 4.36 16.09
C MET A 174 8.46 4.73 15.21
N GLY A 175 9.30 5.64 15.68
CA GLY A 175 10.49 6.07 14.96
C GLY A 175 11.50 6.69 15.89
N LEU A 176 12.63 7.09 15.31
CA LEU A 176 13.75 7.66 16.07
C LEU A 176 14.22 8.95 15.44
N THR A 177 14.55 9.92 16.28
CA THR A 177 15.27 11.11 15.83
C THR A 177 16.74 10.75 15.56
N THR A 178 17.44 11.66 14.91
CA THR A 178 18.85 11.47 14.59
C THR A 178 19.72 11.29 15.85
N SER A 179 19.35 11.91 16.97
CA SER A 179 20.07 11.71 18.25
C SER A 179 19.66 10.42 18.98
N GLY A 180 18.68 9.67 18.47
CA GLY A 180 18.23 8.43 19.07
C GLY A 180 17.10 8.58 20.08
N ARG A 181 16.43 9.73 20.14
CA ARG A 181 15.21 9.87 20.92
C ARG A 181 14.10 9.12 20.23
N LEU A 182 13.32 8.39 21.04
CA LEU A 182 12.19 7.59 20.55
C LEU A 182 10.94 8.46 20.48
N PHE A 183 10.28 8.49 19.32
CA PHE A 183 8.92 9.01 19.25
C PHE A 183 7.97 7.89 18.86
N LEU A 184 6.74 8.02 19.31
CA LEU A 184 5.68 7.06 18.98
C LEU A 184 4.33 7.77 18.92
N THR A 185 3.40 7.16 18.20
CA THR A 185 1.99 7.56 18.25
C THR A 185 1.19 6.40 18.82
N ARG A 186 0.18 6.72 19.63
CA ARG A 186 -0.66 5.73 20.27
C ARG A 186 -2.15 6.07 20.10
N GLU A 187 -2.96 5.04 20.06
CA GLU A 187 -4.42 5.17 20.09
C GLU A 187 -4.95 4.32 21.28
N GLY A 188 -5.87 4.90 22.03
CA GLY A 188 -6.61 4.17 23.05
C GLY A 188 -7.76 3.36 22.42
N HIS A 189 -8.37 2.50 23.23
CA HIS A 189 -9.52 1.70 22.81
C HIS A 189 -10.81 2.48 23.11
N ALA A 190 -11.30 3.22 22.13
CA ALA A 190 -12.42 4.16 22.26
C ALA A 190 -13.72 3.56 22.79
N LEU A 191 -13.93 2.25 22.60
CA LEU A 191 -15.17 1.59 23.00
C LEU A 191 -15.13 1.01 24.43
N VAL A 192 -14.05 1.26 25.18
CA VAL A 192 -13.87 0.73 26.53
C VAL A 192 -13.99 1.88 27.53
N ALA A 193 -14.86 1.74 28.50
CA ALA A 193 -15.07 2.76 29.52
C ALA A 193 -13.76 3.05 30.28
N GLY A 194 -13.40 4.33 30.37
CA GLY A 194 -12.18 4.79 31.01
C GLY A 194 -10.95 4.83 30.11
N GLU A 195 -11.08 4.44 28.83
CA GLU A 195 -10.01 4.57 27.84
C GLU A 195 -10.13 5.89 27.09
N GLU A 196 -9.00 6.48 26.78
CA GLU A 196 -8.95 7.75 26.04
C GLU A 196 -9.07 7.50 24.53
N GLU A 197 -9.99 8.17 23.88
CA GLU A 197 -10.12 8.22 22.43
C GLU A 197 -9.27 9.37 21.91
N ALA A 198 -7.99 9.13 21.74
CA ALA A 198 -7.05 10.15 21.28
C ALA A 198 -5.93 9.50 20.48
N ILE A 199 -5.50 10.20 19.45
CA ILE A 199 -4.23 9.91 18.78
C ILE A 199 -3.20 10.82 19.45
N GLU A 200 -2.32 10.24 20.21
CA GLU A 200 -1.31 10.99 20.93
C GLU A 200 0.08 10.70 20.39
N PHE A 201 0.90 11.72 20.37
CA PHE A 201 2.33 11.67 20.07
C PHE A 201 3.10 11.78 21.37
N GLU A 202 4.12 10.93 21.53
CA GLU A 202 5.06 10.98 22.65
C GLU A 202 6.48 11.02 22.11
N LEU A 203 7.33 11.84 22.74
CA LEU A 203 8.78 11.87 22.51
C LEU A 203 9.47 11.50 23.81
N TRP A 204 10.40 10.55 23.77
CA TRP A 204 11.09 10.01 24.93
C TRP A 204 12.59 10.11 24.78
N GLU A 205 13.26 10.51 25.85
CA GLU A 205 14.70 10.37 26.01
C GLU A 205 14.94 9.40 27.18
N ASN A 206 15.34 8.17 26.84
CA ASN A 206 15.43 7.09 27.81
C ASN A 206 14.05 6.93 28.53
N ASP A 207 14.04 6.96 29.86
CA ASP A 207 12.84 6.79 30.68
C ASP A 207 12.08 8.09 30.95
N GLN A 208 12.48 9.20 30.31
CA GLN A 208 11.84 10.50 30.49
C GLN A 208 11.03 10.90 29.25
N MET A 209 9.76 11.14 29.46
CA MET A 209 8.88 11.68 28.41
C MET A 209 9.15 13.19 28.29
N ILE A 210 9.62 13.61 27.11
CA ILE A 210 9.94 15.02 26.81
C ILE A 210 8.68 15.77 26.42
N VAL A 211 7.88 15.15 25.53
CA VAL A 211 6.67 15.77 24.97
C VAL A 211 5.56 14.73 24.91
N ARG A 212 4.35 15.18 25.22
CA ARG A 212 3.11 14.47 24.96
C ARG A 212 2.16 15.44 24.29
N GLU A 213 1.67 15.10 23.12
CA GLU A 213 0.85 16.02 22.32
C GLU A 213 -0.31 15.27 21.67
N ASP A 214 -1.46 15.90 21.65
CA ASP A 214 -2.66 15.36 21.04
C ASP A 214 -2.60 15.62 19.53
N LEU A 215 -2.62 14.56 18.73
CA LEU A 215 -2.68 14.67 17.27
C LEU A 215 -4.10 14.36 16.80
N ARG A 216 -4.56 15.08 15.81
CA ARG A 216 -5.86 14.80 15.17
C ARG A 216 -5.68 14.16 13.80
N ARG A 217 -4.53 13.54 13.59
CA ARG A 217 -4.10 12.91 12.33
C ARG A 217 -3.19 11.73 12.63
N ARG A 218 -3.07 10.82 11.69
CA ARG A 218 -2.25 9.62 11.86
C ARG A 218 -0.88 9.81 11.23
N LEU A 219 0.15 9.49 11.97
CA LEU A 219 1.52 9.41 11.46
C LEU A 219 1.64 8.14 10.62
N LEU A 220 1.95 8.29 9.33
CA LEU A 220 2.07 7.17 8.39
C LEU A 220 3.52 6.79 8.11
N THR A 221 4.44 7.78 8.10
CA THR A 221 5.83 7.55 7.73
C THR A 221 6.73 8.54 8.43
N SER A 222 7.97 8.14 8.62
CA SER A 222 8.98 9.02 9.21
C SER A 222 10.38 8.62 8.76
N SER A 223 11.29 9.59 8.81
CA SER A 223 12.72 9.34 8.59
C SER A 223 13.56 10.28 9.44
N PRO A 224 14.78 9.89 9.82
CA PRO A 224 15.69 10.80 10.50
C PRO A 224 16.01 12.02 9.63
N SER A 225 16.29 13.16 10.29
CA SER A 225 16.66 14.42 9.61
C SER A 225 17.72 15.17 10.40
N SER A 226 18.30 16.17 9.79
CA SER A 226 19.35 17.00 10.41
C SER A 226 18.90 17.64 11.73
N SER A 227 17.61 17.89 11.92
CA SER A 227 17.06 18.54 13.14
C SER A 227 16.38 17.56 14.10
N GLY A 228 16.23 16.30 13.70
CA GLY A 228 15.53 15.27 14.47
C GLY A 228 14.90 14.25 13.54
N ALA A 229 13.69 14.51 13.03
CA ALA A 229 13.01 13.62 12.08
C ALA A 229 12.07 14.40 11.15
N ILE A 230 11.74 13.81 10.02
CA ILE A 230 10.64 14.26 9.15
C ILE A 230 9.47 13.30 9.37
N LEU A 231 8.29 13.84 9.52
CA LEU A 231 7.04 13.10 9.80
C LEU A 231 6.04 13.35 8.68
N GLY A 232 5.46 12.28 8.13
CA GLY A 232 4.41 12.37 7.10
C GLY A 232 3.09 11.81 7.60
N PHE A 233 2.00 12.55 7.38
CA PHE A 233 0.69 12.29 7.97
C PHE A 233 -0.36 11.91 6.92
N ASP A 234 -1.48 11.36 7.40
CA ASP A 234 -2.61 10.91 6.58
C ASP A 234 -3.40 12.07 5.94
N ASP A 235 -3.29 13.27 6.50
CA ASP A 235 -3.93 14.48 5.95
C ASP A 235 -3.11 15.14 4.83
N GLY A 236 -1.92 14.64 4.54
CA GLY A 236 -1.01 15.18 3.52
C GLY A 236 0.02 16.16 4.05
N SER A 237 -0.02 16.47 5.33
CA SER A 237 0.96 17.37 5.93
C SER A 237 2.28 16.64 6.21
N VAL A 238 3.38 17.38 6.03
CA VAL A 238 4.73 16.92 6.36
C VAL A 238 5.30 17.89 7.37
N HIS A 239 5.80 17.39 8.48
CA HIS A 239 6.34 18.19 9.57
C HIS A 239 7.78 17.82 9.86
N ARG A 240 8.53 18.81 10.32
CA ARG A 240 9.87 18.61 10.86
C ARG A 240 9.76 18.52 12.37
N LEU A 241 10.15 17.37 12.91
CA LEU A 241 10.24 17.16 14.36
C LEU A 241 11.65 17.53 14.80
N HIS A 242 11.75 18.47 15.73
CA HIS A 242 13.01 18.86 16.35
C HIS A 242 13.33 17.99 17.56
N GLU A 243 14.59 17.94 17.94
CA GLU A 243 15.03 17.14 19.09
C GLU A 243 14.35 17.55 20.40
N ASP A 244 13.89 18.79 20.53
CA ASP A 244 13.18 19.28 21.71
C ASP A 244 11.67 18.93 21.70
N GLY A 245 11.18 18.30 20.62
CA GLY A 245 9.79 17.90 20.45
C GLY A 245 8.93 18.91 19.70
N ARG A 246 9.47 20.06 19.33
CA ARG A 246 8.73 21.04 18.53
C ARG A 246 8.49 20.47 17.12
N MET A 247 7.27 20.63 16.60
CA MET A 247 6.89 20.23 15.25
C MET A 247 6.57 21.45 14.40
N ASP A 248 7.31 21.63 13.33
CA ASP A 248 7.07 22.72 12.36
C ASP A 248 6.51 22.14 11.06
N PRO A 249 5.41 22.68 10.53
CA PRO A 249 4.92 22.27 9.20
C PRO A 249 5.93 22.70 8.14
N VAL A 250 6.18 21.83 7.16
CA VAL A 250 7.19 22.06 6.13
C VAL A 250 6.56 22.01 4.73
N LEU A 251 5.66 21.07 4.49
CA LEU A 251 5.15 20.78 3.15
C LEU A 251 3.72 20.26 3.25
N GLU A 252 2.88 20.63 2.29
CA GLU A 252 1.51 20.10 2.15
C GLU A 252 1.39 19.44 0.79
N THR A 253 1.02 18.16 0.79
CA THR A 253 0.92 17.37 -0.44
C THR A 253 -0.52 17.18 -0.91
N GLY A 254 -1.49 17.41 -0.04
CA GLY A 254 -2.92 17.27 -0.36
C GLY A 254 -3.49 15.87 -0.20
N TYR A 255 -2.67 14.85 -0.09
CA TYR A 255 -3.09 13.44 0.08
C TYR A 255 -2.13 12.75 1.04
N ALA A 256 -2.54 11.62 1.59
CA ALA A 256 -1.77 10.84 2.55
C ALA A 256 -0.29 10.65 2.09
N VAL A 257 0.64 10.89 3.00
CA VAL A 257 2.08 10.82 2.72
C VAL A 257 2.54 9.37 2.86
N PHE A 258 3.09 8.79 1.80
CA PHE A 258 3.53 7.39 1.77
C PHE A 258 4.98 7.21 2.21
N ALA A 259 5.83 8.19 1.94
CA ALA A 259 7.24 8.19 2.33
C ALA A 259 7.71 9.63 2.44
N CYS A 260 8.67 9.86 3.32
CA CYS A 260 9.29 11.18 3.46
C CYS A 260 10.75 11.01 3.87
N LEU A 261 11.58 11.99 3.49
CA LEU A 261 12.99 12.00 3.83
C LEU A 261 13.56 13.41 3.71
N GLU A 262 14.79 13.58 4.18
CA GLU A 262 15.54 14.82 4.02
C GLU A 262 16.85 14.53 3.31
N GLN A 263 17.21 15.37 2.34
CA GLN A 263 18.53 15.36 1.71
C GLN A 263 19.02 16.79 1.58
N ARG A 264 20.23 17.08 2.13
CA ARG A 264 20.86 18.41 2.07
C ARG A 264 19.89 19.51 2.53
N PHE A 265 19.13 19.23 3.61
CA PHE A 265 18.14 20.13 4.22
C PHE A 265 16.85 20.27 3.38
N GLU A 266 16.80 19.70 2.21
CA GLU A 266 15.60 19.65 1.38
C GLU A 266 14.69 18.53 1.85
N VAL A 267 13.41 18.85 2.10
CA VAL A 267 12.41 17.85 2.52
C VAL A 267 11.68 17.33 1.28
N ILE A 268 11.61 16.03 1.16
CA ILE A 268 11.00 15.32 0.03
C ILE A 268 9.95 14.37 0.58
N ALA A 269 8.78 14.32 -0.06
CA ALA A 269 7.69 13.45 0.35
C ALA A 269 6.96 12.88 -0.86
N SER A 270 6.50 11.66 -0.77
CA SER A 270 5.66 11.06 -1.81
C SER A 270 4.21 10.96 -1.34
N SER A 271 3.30 11.28 -2.24
CA SER A 271 1.87 11.30 -1.95
C SER A 271 1.12 11.08 -3.27
N TRP A 272 0.20 10.11 -3.28
CA TRP A 272 -0.56 9.78 -4.47
C TRP A 272 0.39 9.48 -5.65
N PHE A 273 0.26 10.17 -6.77
CA PHE A 273 1.10 9.99 -7.96
C PHE A 273 2.28 10.97 -8.02
N TYR A 274 2.63 11.62 -6.92
CA TYR A 274 3.61 12.71 -6.95
C TYR A 274 4.72 12.49 -5.92
N VAL A 275 5.92 12.89 -6.32
CA VAL A 275 7.02 13.21 -5.41
C VAL A 275 7.03 14.73 -5.26
N HIS A 276 6.95 15.20 -4.05
CA HIS A 276 6.97 16.63 -3.68
C HIS A 276 8.26 16.94 -2.97
N GLY A 277 8.75 18.15 -3.17
CA GLY A 277 9.91 18.63 -2.43
C GLY A 277 9.83 20.12 -2.13
N LEU A 278 10.74 20.57 -1.28
CA LEU A 278 10.86 21.97 -0.91
C LEU A 278 12.34 22.37 -1.04
N HIS A 279 12.65 23.19 -2.04
CA HIS A 279 14.00 23.68 -2.34
C HIS A 279 14.06 25.18 -2.08
N ASP A 280 14.85 25.60 -1.09
CA ASP A 280 14.97 27.02 -0.69
C ASP A 280 13.60 27.68 -0.51
N GLU A 281 12.71 27.02 0.20
CA GLU A 281 11.33 27.46 0.46
C GLU A 281 10.41 27.46 -0.78
N GLN A 282 10.89 27.01 -1.93
CA GLN A 282 10.11 26.91 -3.16
C GLN A 282 9.63 25.46 -3.34
N PRO A 283 8.31 25.20 -3.35
CA PRO A 283 7.80 23.85 -3.53
C PRO A 283 7.91 23.41 -4.99
N TRP A 284 8.18 22.12 -5.17
CA TRP A 284 8.18 21.47 -6.48
C TRP A 284 7.50 20.11 -6.40
N LYS A 285 7.09 19.57 -7.54
CA LYS A 285 6.54 18.21 -7.60
C LYS A 285 6.86 17.56 -8.95
N ILE A 286 6.91 16.24 -8.93
CA ILE A 286 7.14 15.39 -10.10
C ILE A 286 6.05 14.31 -10.10
N GLU A 287 5.41 14.10 -11.24
CA GLU A 287 4.41 13.06 -11.40
C GLU A 287 5.08 11.72 -11.71
N HIS A 288 4.53 10.63 -11.15
CA HIS A 288 4.95 9.26 -11.44
C HIS A 288 3.71 8.36 -11.40
N GLN A 289 3.40 7.74 -12.51
CA GLN A 289 2.15 6.99 -12.68
C GLN A 289 2.05 5.76 -11.76
N GLY A 290 3.17 5.24 -11.28
CA GLY A 290 3.23 4.07 -10.39
C GLY A 290 3.03 4.35 -8.91
N MET A 291 2.57 5.52 -8.51
CA MET A 291 2.39 5.90 -7.09
C MET A 291 3.71 5.72 -6.32
N PRO A 292 4.64 6.68 -6.40
CA PRO A 292 6.00 6.53 -5.89
C PRO A 292 6.02 6.41 -4.35
N ARG A 293 6.17 5.21 -3.86
CA ARG A 293 6.28 4.91 -2.42
C ARG A 293 7.71 4.62 -1.99
N LEU A 294 8.57 4.32 -2.96
CA LEU A 294 9.93 3.90 -2.69
C LEU A 294 10.85 5.05 -3.09
N MET A 295 11.63 5.52 -2.16
CA MET A 295 12.55 6.64 -2.39
C MET A 295 13.88 6.35 -1.71
N CYS A 296 14.97 6.61 -2.43
CA CYS A 296 16.34 6.56 -1.91
C CYS A 296 17.08 7.78 -2.38
N THR A 297 17.81 8.44 -1.49
CA THR A 297 18.64 9.59 -1.86
C THR A 297 20.11 9.19 -1.91
N SER A 298 20.85 9.88 -2.76
CA SER A 298 22.29 9.80 -2.80
C SER A 298 22.88 11.20 -2.61
N GLU A 299 23.54 11.42 -1.48
CA GLU A 299 24.27 12.67 -1.24
C GLU A 299 25.48 12.78 -2.16
N ARG A 300 26.13 11.66 -2.44
CA ARG A 300 27.29 11.59 -3.33
C ARG A 300 26.94 12.01 -4.75
N LEU A 301 25.79 11.51 -5.25
CA LEU A 301 25.32 11.81 -6.61
C LEU A 301 24.43 13.06 -6.67
N GLY A 302 23.97 13.55 -5.54
CA GLY A 302 23.13 14.74 -5.46
C GLY A 302 21.71 14.53 -5.97
N GLY A 303 21.17 13.31 -5.86
CA GLY A 303 19.89 13.03 -6.46
C GLY A 303 19.00 12.05 -5.69
N LEU A 304 17.82 11.87 -6.23
CA LEU A 304 16.75 11.02 -5.70
C LEU A 304 16.41 9.94 -6.71
N VAL A 305 16.42 8.68 -6.27
CA VAL A 305 15.87 7.54 -7.00
C VAL A 305 14.50 7.23 -6.40
N PHE A 306 13.50 7.02 -7.25
CA PHE A 306 12.15 6.69 -6.77
C PHE A 306 11.46 5.68 -7.68
N ALA A 307 10.54 4.89 -7.10
CA ALA A 307 9.76 3.86 -7.80
C ALA A 307 8.41 3.69 -7.11
N GLY A 308 7.47 3.16 -7.85
CA GLY A 308 6.12 2.99 -7.37
C GLY A 308 5.72 1.56 -7.06
N UNK A 309 4.93 1.39 -6.33
CA UNK A 309 4.43 0.36 -6.02
C UNK A 309 3.14 0.46 -6.33
N ASP A 310 2.75 0.55 -7.35
CA ASP A 310 1.36 0.68 -7.75
C ASP A 310 0.53 -0.52 -7.31
N GLN A 311 -0.57 -0.24 -6.67
CA GLN A 311 -1.52 -1.27 -6.24
C GLN A 311 -2.55 -1.61 -7.33
N ASN A 312 -2.50 -0.89 -8.43
CA ASN A 312 -3.47 -1.03 -9.53
C ASN A 312 -2.89 -1.93 -10.62
N ASP A 313 -3.60 -3.00 -10.98
CA ASP A 313 -3.13 -3.95 -12.00
C ASP A 313 -3.26 -3.40 -13.43
N TYR A 314 -3.87 -2.23 -13.59
CA TYR A 314 -4.15 -1.63 -14.90
C TYR A 314 -3.03 -0.73 -15.42
N THR A 315 -2.10 -0.31 -14.56
CA THR A 315 -0.99 0.55 -14.98
C THR A 315 0.24 -0.28 -15.33
N ALA A 316 1.00 0.20 -16.34
CA ALA A 316 2.28 -0.40 -16.71
C ALA A 316 3.34 -0.16 -15.63
N UNK A 317 4.29 -0.82 -15.47
CA UNK A 317 5.21 -0.67 -14.60
C UNK A 317 5.89 0.45 -14.98
N GLU A 318 5.87 1.33 -14.26
CA GLU A 318 6.50 2.60 -14.40
C GLU A 318 8.03 2.50 -14.25
N PRO A 319 8.77 3.34 -14.93
CA PRO A 319 10.22 3.33 -14.79
C PRO A 319 10.67 3.74 -13.40
N ILE A 320 11.84 3.25 -12.99
CA ILE A 320 12.53 3.77 -11.82
C ILE A 320 13.02 5.16 -12.21
N GLY A 321 12.58 6.18 -11.47
CA GLY A 321 12.88 7.58 -11.76
C GLY A 321 14.17 8.05 -11.09
N TRP A 322 14.79 9.05 -11.68
CA TRP A 322 15.94 9.77 -11.11
C TRP A 322 15.70 11.27 -11.25
N VAL A 323 15.98 11.99 -10.19
CA VAL A 323 15.96 13.45 -10.17
C VAL A 323 17.30 13.95 -9.62
N ASP A 324 17.93 14.86 -10.36
CA ASP A 324 19.15 15.54 -9.92
C ASP A 324 18.74 16.75 -9.09
N LEU A 325 18.88 16.63 -7.77
CA LEU A 325 18.49 17.67 -6.82
C LEU A 325 19.51 18.83 -6.75
N SER A 326 20.60 18.77 -7.54
CA SER A 326 21.53 19.88 -7.67
C SER A 326 21.09 20.92 -8.70
N LEU A 327 20.10 20.58 -9.52
CA LEU A 327 19.54 21.50 -10.53
C LEU A 327 18.65 22.55 -9.87
N PRO A 328 18.50 23.73 -10.48
CA PRO A 328 17.50 24.71 -10.03
C PRO A 328 16.09 24.12 -10.07
N VAL A 329 15.23 24.61 -9.20
CA VAL A 329 13.82 24.13 -9.11
C VAL A 329 13.10 24.23 -10.46
N GLU A 330 13.33 25.29 -11.22
CA GLU A 330 12.73 25.46 -12.55
C GLU A 330 13.10 24.34 -13.51
N ASP A 331 14.35 23.89 -13.45
CA ASP A 331 14.82 22.77 -14.28
C ASP A 331 14.26 21.45 -13.78
N LEU A 332 14.15 21.27 -12.48
CA LEU A 332 13.52 20.07 -11.89
C LEU A 332 12.06 19.97 -12.28
N ASP A 333 11.33 21.07 -12.19
CA ASP A 333 9.92 21.11 -12.55
C ASP A 333 9.72 20.87 -14.07
N ALA A 334 10.54 21.51 -14.89
CA ALA A 334 10.50 21.36 -16.34
C ALA A 334 10.94 19.97 -16.81
N ALA A 335 11.85 19.35 -16.07
CA ALA A 335 12.38 18.02 -16.43
C ALA A 335 11.37 16.89 -16.19
N GLU A 336 10.36 17.13 -15.43
CA GLU A 336 9.31 16.13 -15.12
C GLU A 336 9.80 14.71 -14.91
N UNK A 337 10.53 14.64 -13.99
CA UNK A 337 10.99 13.47 -13.72
C UNK A 337 11.88 13.06 -14.74
N THR A 338 12.95 13.32 -14.41
CA THR A 338 14.03 12.73 -15.17
C THR A 338 14.01 11.22 -14.96
N LEU A 339 13.55 10.53 -15.94
CA LEU A 339 13.47 9.07 -15.92
C LEU A 339 14.78 8.46 -16.45
N TRP A 340 15.09 7.24 -16.05
CA TRP A 340 16.25 6.51 -16.55
C TRP A 340 16.08 6.01 -18.00
N PHE A 341 14.91 6.17 -18.56
CA PHE A 341 14.70 6.04 -20.02
C PHE A 341 13.71 7.12 -20.44
N GLN A 342 13.84 7.53 -21.68
CA GLN A 342 12.87 8.42 -22.30
C GLN A 342 11.86 7.56 -23.06
N GLU A 343 10.62 7.67 -22.69
CA GLU A 343 9.55 7.19 -23.57
C GLU A 343 9.57 8.02 -24.84
N GLU A 344 9.51 7.38 -25.97
CA GLU A 344 9.19 8.10 -27.22
C GLU A 344 7.83 8.76 -27.00
N ALA A 345 7.80 10.07 -27.12
CA ALA A 345 6.57 10.83 -26.94
C ALA A 345 5.48 10.22 -27.82
N VAL A 346 4.51 9.66 -27.21
CA VAL A 346 3.35 9.18 -27.95
C VAL A 346 2.71 10.41 -28.57
N UNK A 347 2.86 10.33 -29.75
CA UNK A 347 2.48 11.44 -30.46
C UNK A 347 1.37 12.20 -29.84
N SER A 348 0.66 12.57 -30.31
CA SER A 348 -0.44 13.40 -29.88
C SER A 348 -1.40 12.64 -28.99
N PRO A 349 -1.87 13.27 -27.93
CA PRO A 349 -2.93 12.62 -27.16
C PRO A 349 -4.04 12.17 -28.11
N LEU A 350 -4.44 10.92 -28.00
CA LEU A 350 -5.51 10.35 -28.81
C LEU A 350 -6.74 11.27 -28.71
N SER A 351 -7.27 11.66 -29.86
CA SER A 351 -8.53 12.42 -29.89
C SER A 351 -9.67 11.56 -29.32
N ALA A 352 -10.64 12.19 -28.82
CA ALA A 352 -11.83 11.48 -28.34
C ALA A 352 -12.41 10.48 -29.36
N UNK A 353 -12.24 10.77 -30.37
CA UNK A 353 -12.65 9.93 -31.41
C UNK A 353 -11.86 8.73 -31.58
N GLU A 354 -10.58 8.89 -31.34
CA GLU A 354 -9.66 7.74 -31.40
C GLU A 354 -9.76 6.87 -30.16
N LEU A 355 -10.04 7.46 -29.03
CA LEU A 355 -10.23 6.75 -27.76
C LEU A 355 -11.56 6.00 -27.73
N TYR A 356 -12.63 6.60 -28.22
CA TYR A 356 -14.00 6.07 -28.09
C TYR A 356 -14.59 5.63 -29.41
N GLY A 357 -13.86 5.68 -30.52
CA GLY A 357 -14.33 5.39 -31.86
C GLY A 357 -15.32 6.44 -32.37
N ASP A 358 -16.01 6.12 -33.44
CA ASP A 358 -17.07 7.01 -33.96
C ASP A 358 -18.19 7.17 -32.89
N UNK A 359 -18.58 8.27 -32.88
CA UNK A 359 -19.58 8.63 -31.99
C UNK A 359 -20.77 7.74 -31.97
N UNK A 360 -20.81 7.17 -32.86
CA UNK A 360 -21.81 6.23 -32.90
C UNK A 360 -21.78 5.26 -31.79
N UNK A 361 -20.84 5.17 -31.46
CA UNK A 361 -20.64 4.26 -30.39
C UNK A 361 -21.09 4.82 -29.11
N VAL A 362 -20.68 5.85 -28.84
CA VAL A 362 -21.18 6.58 -27.65
C VAL A 362 -22.70 6.72 -27.65
N LEU A 363 -23.21 7.01 -28.78
CA LEU A 363 -24.67 7.19 -28.91
C LEU A 363 -25.49 5.92 -28.62
N THR A 364 -24.91 4.74 -28.78
CA THR A 364 -25.64 3.48 -28.49
C THR A 364 -25.83 3.24 -26.97
N PHE A 365 -25.05 3.90 -26.15
CA PHE A 365 -25.18 3.81 -24.68
C PHE A 365 -26.14 4.85 -24.10
N LEU A 366 -26.63 5.82 -24.93
CA LEU A 366 -27.53 6.88 -24.50
C LEU A 366 -29.00 6.49 -24.75
N THR A 367 -29.82 6.90 -23.87
CA THR A 367 -31.29 6.76 -24.05
C THR A 367 -31.77 7.63 -25.21
N UNK A 368 -32.79 7.46 -25.76
CA UNK A 368 -33.36 8.11 -26.81
C UNK A 368 -33.50 9.55 -26.74
N UNK A 369 -33.73 9.77 -25.59
CA UNK A 369 -33.83 11.08 -25.21
C UNK A 369 -32.60 11.79 -25.32
N GLU A 370 -31.65 11.25 -24.66
CA GLU A 370 -30.30 11.79 -24.63
C GLU A 370 -29.70 11.90 -26.03
N GLN A 371 -29.96 10.94 -26.86
CA GLN A 371 -29.50 10.96 -28.26
C GLN A 371 -30.12 12.13 -29.05
N GLU A 372 -31.39 12.41 -28.80
CA GLU A 372 -32.09 13.53 -29.43
C GLU A 372 -31.51 14.88 -28.97
N HIS A 373 -31.20 15.00 -27.67
CA HIS A 373 -30.58 16.21 -27.09
C HIS A 373 -29.18 16.46 -27.67
N MET A 374 -28.39 15.42 -27.83
CA MET A 374 -27.06 15.55 -28.44
C MET A 374 -27.14 15.96 -29.92
N ARG A 375 -28.14 15.48 -30.63
CA ARG A 375 -28.36 15.84 -32.05
C ARG A 375 -28.83 17.29 -32.24
N THR A 376 -29.58 17.82 -31.28
CA THR A 376 -30.12 19.19 -31.36
C THR A 376 -29.13 20.26 -30.90
N GLY A 377 -28.00 19.88 -30.34
CA GLY A 377 -26.91 20.80 -29.97
C GLY A 377 -27.27 21.76 -28.83
N GLN A 378 -28.15 21.35 -27.95
CA GLN A 378 -28.50 22.13 -26.75
C GLN A 378 -27.92 21.48 -25.49
N PRO A 379 -26.64 21.72 -25.19
CA PRO A 379 -26.04 21.12 -23.99
C PRO A 379 -26.55 21.72 -22.68
N GLU A 380 -27.18 22.87 -22.72
CA GLU A 380 -27.67 23.56 -21.50
C GLU A 380 -28.90 22.91 -20.87
N VAL A 381 -29.67 22.15 -21.65
CA VAL A 381 -30.95 21.59 -21.14
C VAL A 381 -30.70 20.40 -20.20
N ALA A 382 -29.66 19.63 -20.45
CA ALA A 382 -29.33 18.48 -19.59
C ALA A 382 -28.83 18.92 -18.19
N HIS A 383 -28.05 20.01 -18.14
CA HIS A 383 -27.59 20.59 -16.86
C HIS A 383 -28.74 21.26 -16.10
N ALA A 384 -29.62 21.96 -16.79
CA ALA A 384 -30.77 22.60 -16.19
C ALA A 384 -31.77 21.57 -15.64
N SER A 385 -32.04 20.49 -16.37
CA SER A 385 -32.95 19.46 -15.91
C SER A 385 -32.39 18.66 -14.73
N LEU A 386 -31.07 18.47 -14.66
CA LEU A 386 -30.43 17.79 -13.53
C LEU A 386 -30.45 18.69 -12.27
N LEU A 387 -30.21 19.97 -12.45
CA LEU A 387 -30.30 20.96 -11.37
C LEU A 387 -31.76 21.13 -10.92
N GLU A 388 -32.72 21.16 -11.84
CA GLU A 388 -34.14 21.20 -11.54
C GLU A 388 -34.62 19.93 -10.84
N ALA A 389 -34.05 18.77 -11.17
CA ALA A 389 -34.35 17.52 -10.47
C ALA A 389 -33.74 17.51 -9.06
N MET A 390 -32.64 18.25 -8.87
CA MET A 390 -32.03 18.39 -7.56
C MET A 390 -32.67 19.51 -6.73
N ASP A 391 -33.15 20.57 -7.39
CA ASP A 391 -33.81 21.74 -6.74
C ASP A 391 -35.33 21.67 -6.83
N GLY A 392 -35.86 20.73 -7.59
CA GLY A 392 -37.30 20.54 -7.71
C GLY A 392 -37.91 20.30 -6.34
N GLU A 393 -38.80 21.18 -5.92
CA GLU A 393 -39.68 20.94 -4.81
C GLU A 393 -40.24 19.53 -4.94
N VAL A 394 -39.77 18.65 -4.07
CA VAL A 394 -40.45 17.41 -3.83
C VAL A 394 -41.84 17.81 -3.39
N VAL A 395 -42.79 17.76 -4.31
CA VAL A 395 -44.21 17.80 -3.90
C VAL A 395 -44.36 16.59 -2.98
N ALA A 396 -44.36 16.90 -1.72
CA ALA A 396 -44.46 15.92 -0.67
C ALA A 396 -45.73 15.09 -0.83
N SER A 397 -45.60 13.97 -1.48
CA SER A 397 -46.36 12.84 -1.01
C SER A 397 -45.70 12.52 0.33
N GLU A 398 -46.42 12.72 1.40
CA GLU A 398 -45.92 12.54 2.76
C GLU A 398 -45.20 11.19 2.88
N PRO A 399 -43.92 11.16 3.13
CA PRO A 399 -43.32 9.89 3.47
C PRO A 399 -43.63 9.67 4.94
N SER A 400 -44.27 8.65 5.19
CA SER A 400 -44.43 8.11 6.54
C SER A 400 -43.08 7.55 7.06
N UNK A 401 -42.28 8.33 7.22
CA UNK A 401 -41.17 8.00 7.83
C UNK A 401 -40.28 9.11 7.93
N GLY A 402 -40.72 9.96 8.49
CA GLY A 402 -39.88 11.08 8.97
C GLY A 402 -38.80 10.58 9.90
N TRP A 403 -37.65 11.16 9.83
CA TRP A 403 -36.65 10.96 10.87
C TRP A 403 -37.32 11.29 12.22
N PRO A 404 -37.11 10.43 13.23
CA PRO A 404 -37.74 10.68 14.53
C PRO A 404 -37.28 12.03 15.09
N THR A 405 -38.18 12.74 15.69
CA THR A 405 -37.88 14.01 16.35
C THR A 405 -36.98 13.75 17.56
N GLU A 406 -36.27 14.78 18.01
CA GLU A 406 -35.39 14.70 19.17
C GLU A 406 -36.14 14.17 20.41
N ASP A 407 -37.40 14.53 20.56
CA ASP A 407 -38.25 14.03 21.65
C ASP A 407 -38.57 12.54 21.50
N GLU A 408 -38.85 12.07 20.31
CA GLU A 408 -39.08 10.66 20.01
C GLU A 408 -37.82 9.81 20.21
N LEU A 409 -36.65 10.38 19.87
CA LEU A 409 -35.37 9.75 20.08
C LEU A 409 -35.06 9.63 21.60
N MET A 410 -35.33 10.68 22.35
CA MET A 410 -35.14 10.69 23.80
C MET A 410 -36.10 9.75 24.51
N GLU A 411 -37.33 9.62 24.03
CA GLU A 411 -38.32 8.67 24.58
C GLU A 411 -37.89 7.23 24.29
N ALA A 412 -37.37 6.98 23.08
CA ALA A 412 -36.82 5.67 22.71
C ALA A 412 -35.59 5.30 23.54
N LEU A 413 -34.69 6.27 23.80
CA LEU A 413 -33.51 6.07 24.64
C LEU A 413 -33.90 5.77 26.11
N GLN A 414 -34.89 6.47 26.64
CA GLN A 414 -35.39 6.23 28.00
C GLN A 414 -36.10 4.87 28.12
N SER A 415 -36.74 4.38 27.06
CA SER A 415 -37.38 3.06 27.07
C SER A 415 -36.34 1.91 26.99
N THR A 416 -35.12 2.19 26.48
CA THR A 416 -34.06 1.21 26.34
C THR A 416 -33.35 0.89 27.69
N GLU A 417 -33.47 1.75 28.69
CA GLU A 417 -32.86 1.51 30.01
C GLU A 417 -33.54 0.37 30.82
N ALA A 418 -34.66 -0.16 30.31
CA ALA A 418 -35.43 -1.20 31.01
C ALA A 418 -35.29 -2.61 30.41
N LEU A 419 -34.38 -2.81 29.44
CA LEU A 419 -34.18 -4.16 28.84
C LEU A 419 -33.53 -5.10 29.83
N THR A 420 -34.14 -6.24 30.06
CA THR A 420 -33.64 -7.30 30.94
C THR A 420 -32.48 -8.05 30.26
N MET A 421 -31.64 -8.71 31.04
CA MET A 421 -30.52 -9.53 30.54
C MET A 421 -30.97 -10.62 29.54
N GLU A 422 -32.19 -11.13 29.70
CA GLU A 422 -32.77 -12.15 28.80
C GLU A 422 -33.09 -11.55 27.41
N GLU A 423 -33.58 -10.30 27.39
CA GLU A 423 -33.91 -9.59 26.15
C GLU A 423 -32.61 -9.20 25.38
N THR A 424 -31.55 -8.89 26.11
CA THR A 424 -30.24 -8.58 25.52
C THR A 424 -29.65 -9.82 24.81
N GLY A 425 -29.80 -11.00 25.41
CA GLY A 425 -29.38 -12.27 24.81
C GLY A 425 -30.11 -12.55 23.50
N SER A 426 -31.43 -12.35 23.49
CA SER A 426 -32.26 -12.52 22.30
C SER A 426 -31.90 -11.52 21.18
N LEU A 427 -31.54 -10.29 21.55
CA LEU A 427 -31.11 -9.27 20.58
C LEU A 427 -29.76 -9.61 19.96
N LEU A 428 -28.83 -10.13 20.77
CA LEU A 428 -27.51 -10.59 20.30
C LEU A 428 -27.65 -11.79 19.35
N ASP A 429 -28.56 -12.72 19.66
CA ASP A 429 -28.85 -13.87 18.80
C ASP A 429 -29.45 -13.40 17.47
N ALA A 430 -30.38 -12.43 17.50
CA ALA A 430 -30.99 -11.85 16.31
C ALA A 430 -29.95 -11.07 15.46
N LEU A 431 -29.05 -10.33 16.10
CA LEU A 431 -27.96 -9.63 15.42
C LEU A 431 -26.97 -10.62 14.80
N SER A 432 -26.63 -11.69 15.49
CA SER A 432 -25.75 -12.75 14.98
C SER A 432 -26.38 -13.42 13.75
N ALA A 433 -27.66 -13.72 13.79
CA ALA A 433 -28.40 -14.31 12.69
C ALA A 433 -28.43 -13.34 11.48
N SER A 434 -28.63 -12.05 11.72
CA SER A 434 -28.66 -11.05 10.64
C SER A 434 -27.27 -10.83 10.02
N VAL A 435 -26.20 -10.94 10.80
CA VAL A 435 -24.83 -10.86 10.28
C VAL A 435 -24.52 -12.06 9.38
N GLU A 436 -24.98 -13.26 9.75
CA GLU A 436 -24.80 -14.46 8.91
C GLU A 436 -25.50 -14.35 7.55
N GLU A 437 -26.58 -13.58 7.47
CA GLU A 437 -27.32 -13.37 6.22
C GLU A 437 -26.58 -12.50 5.19
N PHE A 438 -25.55 -11.75 5.63
CA PHE A 438 -24.82 -10.81 4.77
C PHE A 438 -23.46 -11.34 4.28
N ILE A 439 -23.13 -12.61 4.50
CA ILE A 439 -21.88 -13.18 4.00
C ILE A 439 -22.03 -13.44 2.50
N ALA A 440 -21.32 -12.65 1.71
CA ALA A 440 -21.33 -12.76 0.25
C ALA A 440 -20.71 -14.10 -0.20
N PRO A 441 -21.14 -14.65 -1.33
CA PRO A 441 -20.50 -15.83 -1.89
C PRO A 441 -19.05 -15.51 -2.27
N ARG A 442 -18.21 -16.52 -2.35
CA ARG A 442 -16.82 -16.36 -2.78
C ARG A 442 -16.68 -16.89 -4.20
N ALA A 443 -16.39 -16.00 -5.13
CA ALA A 443 -16.08 -16.38 -6.51
C ALA A 443 -14.69 -17.02 -6.57
N VAL A 444 -14.53 -18.05 -7.38
CA VAL A 444 -13.26 -18.72 -7.67
C VAL A 444 -13.22 -19.01 -9.18
N ALA A 445 -12.51 -18.18 -9.93
CA ALA A 445 -12.36 -18.30 -11.38
C ALA A 445 -11.32 -19.38 -11.77
N GLY A 446 -10.44 -19.74 -10.84
CA GLY A 446 -9.35 -20.68 -11.07
C GLY A 446 -8.03 -19.97 -11.36
N ASP A 447 -6.99 -20.74 -11.57
CA ASP A 447 -5.64 -20.23 -11.83
C ASP A 447 -5.48 -19.76 -13.28
N ASP A 448 -4.53 -18.87 -13.50
CA ASP A 448 -4.14 -18.42 -14.85
C ASP A 448 -3.75 -19.63 -15.73
N GLN A 449 -4.14 -19.58 -16.99
CA GLN A 449 -3.94 -20.70 -17.93
C GLN A 449 -3.06 -20.27 -19.11
N ARG A 450 -2.26 -21.20 -19.58
CA ARG A 450 -1.47 -21.01 -20.80
C ARG A 450 -1.68 -22.20 -21.73
N HIS A 451 -2.09 -21.89 -22.96
CA HIS A 451 -2.39 -22.89 -24.00
C HIS A 451 -1.67 -22.55 -25.28
N VAL A 452 -1.44 -23.58 -26.11
CA VAL A 452 -0.87 -23.42 -27.45
C VAL A 452 -2.04 -23.44 -28.44
N ALA A 453 -2.03 -22.51 -29.37
CA ALA A 453 -3.07 -22.42 -30.41
C ALA A 453 -2.99 -23.62 -31.35
N ASP A 454 -4.12 -24.05 -31.83
CA ASP A 454 -4.25 -25.01 -32.92
C ASP A 454 -3.84 -24.37 -34.27
N ASP A 455 -3.82 -25.16 -35.33
CA ASP A 455 -3.40 -24.72 -36.68
C ASP A 455 -4.21 -23.55 -37.24
N ASP A 456 -5.42 -23.30 -36.71
CA ASP A 456 -6.28 -22.19 -37.10
C ASP A 456 -6.04 -20.91 -36.29
N GLY A 457 -5.07 -20.91 -35.37
CA GLY A 457 -4.74 -19.76 -34.53
C GLY A 457 -5.71 -19.58 -33.36
N THR A 458 -6.48 -20.60 -32.99
CA THR A 458 -7.39 -20.53 -31.84
C THR A 458 -7.11 -21.69 -30.88
N CYS A 459 -7.68 -21.64 -29.69
CA CYS A 459 -7.63 -22.72 -28.73
C CYS A 459 -8.95 -22.80 -27.95
N ILE A 460 -9.44 -24.01 -27.73
CA ILE A 460 -10.63 -24.21 -26.88
C ILE A 460 -10.17 -24.31 -25.43
N VAL A 461 -10.61 -23.37 -24.61
CA VAL A 461 -10.24 -23.25 -23.21
C VAL A 461 -11.45 -23.53 -22.34
N LEU A 462 -11.26 -24.27 -21.26
CA LEU A 462 -12.27 -24.53 -20.25
C LEU A 462 -12.13 -23.54 -19.09
N LEU A 463 -13.15 -22.74 -18.86
CA LEU A 463 -13.28 -21.91 -17.66
C LEU A 463 -14.17 -22.66 -16.66
N ASP A 464 -13.73 -22.78 -15.42
CA ASP A 464 -14.42 -23.59 -14.41
C ASP A 464 -14.56 -22.84 -13.08
N GLY A 465 -15.73 -22.26 -12.88
CA GLY A 465 -16.09 -21.51 -11.66
C GLY A 465 -16.73 -22.37 -10.56
N ARG A 466 -16.79 -23.71 -10.71
CA ARG A 466 -17.42 -24.60 -9.73
C ARG A 466 -16.71 -24.62 -8.38
N GLY A 467 -15.50 -24.07 -8.31
CA GLY A 467 -14.80 -23.90 -7.04
C GLY A 467 -15.35 -22.75 -6.19
N SER A 468 -16.27 -22.01 -6.74
CA SER A 468 -16.92 -20.91 -5.99
C SER A 468 -17.73 -21.45 -4.83
N UNK A 469 -17.65 -20.78 -3.83
CA UNK A 469 -18.23 -21.25 -2.70
C UNK A 469 -19.12 -20.23 -2.14
N ASP A 470 -20.21 -20.68 -1.60
CA ASP A 470 -21.12 -19.87 -0.77
C ASP A 470 -21.27 -20.57 0.58
N PRO A 471 -21.00 -19.93 1.73
CA PRO A 471 -21.18 -20.55 3.05
C PRO A 471 -22.62 -21.03 3.31
N GLN A 472 -23.56 -20.46 2.62
CA GLN A 472 -24.98 -20.83 2.76
C GLN A 472 -25.53 -21.73 1.62
N UNK A 473 -24.63 -21.92 0.56
CA UNK A 473 -24.94 -22.68 -0.45
C UNK A 473 -25.99 -22.25 -1.36
N GLN A 474 -26.02 -21.13 -1.41
CA GLN A 474 -27.15 -20.54 -2.10
C GLN A 474 -26.75 -19.77 -3.39
N ILE A 475 -25.69 -20.15 -4.04
CA ILE A 475 -25.32 -19.53 -5.33
C ILE A 475 -26.49 -19.69 -6.30
N ALA A 476 -26.96 -18.56 -6.82
CA ALA A 476 -28.08 -18.50 -7.76
C ALA A 476 -27.60 -18.39 -9.21
N THR A 477 -26.59 -17.57 -9.48
CA THR A 477 -26.11 -17.36 -10.86
C THR A 477 -24.58 -17.23 -10.91
N TRP A 478 -24.05 -17.65 -12.04
CA TRP A 478 -22.67 -17.42 -12.49
C TRP A 478 -22.74 -16.56 -13.74
N SER A 479 -21.79 -15.67 -13.93
CA SER A 479 -21.65 -14.89 -15.15
C SER A 479 -20.17 -14.74 -15.47
N TRP A 480 -19.73 -15.19 -16.62
CA TRP A 480 -18.38 -15.00 -17.14
C TRP A 480 -18.39 -13.83 -18.10
N CYS A 481 -17.49 -12.86 -17.86
CA CYS A 481 -17.37 -11.65 -18.67
C CYS A 481 -15.96 -11.50 -19.22
N ASP A 482 -15.83 -10.80 -20.37
CA ASP A 482 -14.54 -10.37 -20.94
C ASP A 482 -14.07 -9.03 -20.31
N UNK A 483 -13.14 -8.76 -20.77
CA UNK A 483 -12.56 -7.66 -20.35
C UNK A 483 -13.26 -6.43 -20.59
N ARG A 484 -14.18 -6.37 -21.40
CA ARG A 484 -15.05 -5.20 -21.66
C ARG A 484 -16.36 -5.26 -20.87
N GLY A 485 -16.51 -6.25 -20.01
CA GLY A 485 -17.74 -6.50 -19.25
C GLY A 485 -18.84 -7.18 -20.07
N GLN A 486 -18.52 -7.64 -21.27
CA GLN A 486 -19.48 -8.38 -22.09
C GLN A 486 -19.61 -9.81 -21.54
N GLU A 487 -20.84 -10.21 -21.27
CA GLU A 487 -21.13 -11.56 -20.78
C GLU A 487 -20.86 -12.60 -21.87
N LEU A 488 -20.05 -13.58 -21.53
CA LEU A 488 -19.65 -14.71 -22.38
C LEU A 488 -20.48 -15.95 -22.10
N ALA A 489 -20.89 -16.14 -20.84
CA ALA A 489 -21.68 -17.30 -20.41
C ALA A 489 -22.28 -17.05 -19.02
N ASP A 490 -23.44 -17.68 -18.78
CA ASP A 490 -24.19 -17.60 -17.52
C ASP A 490 -24.19 -18.92 -16.74
N VAL A 491 -23.15 -19.73 -16.91
CA VAL A 491 -23.01 -21.06 -16.30
C VAL A 491 -21.71 -21.18 -15.56
N ALA A 492 -21.67 -22.08 -14.55
CA ALA A 492 -20.48 -22.29 -13.73
C ALA A 492 -19.26 -22.76 -14.55
N GLN A 493 -19.48 -23.49 -15.63
CA GLN A 493 -18.41 -24.05 -16.45
C GLN A 493 -18.70 -23.84 -17.93
N VAL A 494 -17.76 -23.24 -18.66
CA VAL A 494 -17.93 -22.91 -20.08
C VAL A 494 -16.67 -23.21 -20.87
N LYS A 495 -16.82 -23.60 -22.15
CA LYS A 495 -15.72 -23.72 -23.12
C LYS A 495 -15.80 -22.57 -24.10
N LEU A 496 -14.65 -21.91 -24.28
CA LEU A 496 -14.54 -20.75 -25.18
C LEU A 496 -13.43 -20.94 -26.21
N UNK A 497 -13.40 -20.67 -27.34
CA UNK A 497 -12.59 -20.64 -28.25
C UNK A 497 -12.06 -19.44 -28.22
N LEU A 498 -10.84 -19.18 -27.93
CA LEU A 498 -10.10 -17.95 -27.82
C LEU A 498 -9.00 -17.88 -28.88
N PRO A 499 -8.80 -16.74 -29.51
CA PRO A 499 -7.72 -16.57 -30.49
C PRO A 499 -6.36 -16.34 -29.80
N LEU A 500 -5.29 -16.29 -30.59
CA LEU A 500 -3.95 -15.92 -30.12
C LEU A 500 -4.02 -14.58 -29.35
N GLY A 501 -3.33 -14.55 -28.18
CA GLY A 501 -3.29 -13.36 -27.34
C GLY A 501 -3.55 -13.65 -25.87
N ARG A 502 -3.73 -12.59 -25.12
CA ARG A 502 -3.96 -12.63 -23.69
C ARG A 502 -5.39 -12.18 -23.39
N HIS A 503 -6.17 -13.03 -22.69
CA HIS A 503 -7.61 -12.84 -22.45
C HIS A 503 -7.86 -12.87 -20.95
N ARG A 504 -8.46 -11.82 -20.48
CA ARG A 504 -8.89 -11.79 -19.08
C ARG A 504 -10.39 -12.15 -18.99
N UNK A 505 -10.93 -13.20 -18.29
CA UNK A 505 -12.14 -13.59 -18.06
C UNK A 505 -12.45 -13.33 -16.73
N GLU A 506 -13.34 -12.68 -16.31
CA GLU A 506 -13.85 -12.41 -14.97
C GLU A 506 -15.10 -13.24 -14.67
N LEU A 507 -15.11 -13.91 -13.51
CA LEU A 507 -16.27 -14.67 -13.01
C LEU A 507 -16.99 -13.84 -11.95
N ARG A 508 -18.28 -13.61 -12.14
CA ARG A 508 -19.17 -13.03 -11.13
C ARG A 508 -20.12 -14.11 -10.62
N VAL A 509 -20.22 -14.22 -9.31
CA VAL A 509 -21.12 -15.18 -8.65
C VAL A 509 -22.09 -14.39 -7.78
N VAL A 510 -23.40 -14.70 -7.91
CA VAL A 510 -24.46 -14.01 -7.16
C VAL A 510 -25.26 -15.06 -6.38
N ASP A 511 -25.56 -14.79 -5.12
CA ASP A 511 -26.39 -15.65 -4.29
C ASP A 511 -27.91 -15.33 -4.47
N ARG A 512 -28.75 -16.08 -3.81
CA ARG A 512 -30.22 -15.88 -3.87
C ARG A 512 -30.68 -14.58 -3.21
N GLN A 513 -29.86 -13.96 -2.41
CA GLN A 513 -30.18 -12.70 -1.73
C GLN A 513 -29.71 -11.48 -2.53
N GLY A 514 -28.94 -11.70 -3.62
CA GLY A 514 -28.42 -10.65 -4.47
C GLY A 514 -27.01 -10.18 -4.09
N SER A 515 -26.39 -10.79 -3.08
CA SER A 515 -24.99 -10.52 -2.75
C SER A 515 -24.08 -11.16 -3.81
N TRP A 516 -22.98 -10.50 -4.13
CA TRP A 516 -22.13 -10.98 -5.22
C TRP A 516 -20.65 -10.69 -4.96
N THR A 517 -19.81 -11.50 -5.57
CA THR A 517 -18.36 -11.26 -5.65
C THR A 517 -17.85 -11.63 -7.03
N THR A 518 -16.66 -11.15 -7.34
CA THR A 518 -15.99 -11.47 -8.59
C THR A 518 -14.58 -12.02 -8.31
N ASP A 519 -14.12 -12.81 -9.28
CA ASP A 519 -12.74 -13.29 -9.33
C ASP A 519 -12.34 -13.36 -10.81
N ALA A 520 -11.05 -13.29 -11.10
CA ALA A 520 -10.59 -13.22 -12.49
C ALA A 520 -9.37 -14.10 -12.73
N LEU A 521 -9.26 -14.60 -13.95
CA LEU A 521 -8.08 -15.33 -14.41
C LEU A 521 -7.64 -14.81 -15.76
N VAL A 522 -6.40 -15.07 -16.12
CA VAL A 522 -5.83 -14.71 -17.41
C VAL A 522 -5.55 -15.99 -18.21
N VAL A 523 -6.05 -16.03 -19.43
CA VAL A 523 -5.77 -17.10 -20.37
C VAL A 523 -4.84 -16.59 -21.46
N SER A 524 -3.67 -17.19 -21.59
CA SER A 524 -2.67 -16.82 -22.61
C SER A 524 -2.63 -17.89 -23.70
N ILE A 525 -2.99 -17.52 -24.92
CA ILE A 525 -2.93 -18.41 -26.10
C ILE A 525 -1.69 -18.01 -26.89
N VAL A 526 -0.72 -18.91 -26.99
CA VAL A 526 0.56 -18.67 -27.64
C VAL A 526 0.68 -19.49 -28.94
N ASP A 527 1.45 -18.98 -29.89
CA ASP A 527 1.75 -19.71 -31.12
C ASP A 527 2.73 -20.84 -30.84
N GLY A 528 2.42 -22.04 -31.32
CA GLY A 528 3.27 -23.23 -31.18
C GLY A 528 4.58 -23.16 -31.95
N SER A 529 4.72 -22.21 -32.88
CA SER A 529 5.91 -22.08 -33.72
C SER A 529 7.10 -21.40 -33.02
N THR A 530 6.93 -20.91 -31.76
CA THR A 530 7.95 -20.17 -31.02
C THR A 530 8.53 -20.92 -29.81
N SER A 531 8.49 -22.25 -29.76
CA SER A 531 9.11 -23.02 -28.66
C SER A 531 10.58 -23.38 -28.96
#